data_13e82afeaa8608210e0e21df7fc8582d
#
_entry.id   13e82afeaa8608210e0e21df7fc8582d
#
_cell.length_a   1.000
_cell.length_b   1.000
_cell.length_c   1.000
_cell.angle_alpha   90.00
_cell.angle_beta   90.00
_cell.angle_gamma   90.00
#
_symmetry.space_group_name_H-M   'P 1'
#
loop_
_entity.id
_entity.type
_entity.pdbx_description
1 polymer ?
#
loop_
_entity_poly.entity_id
_entity_poly.type
_entity_poly.pdbx_seq_one_letter_code
_entity_poly.pdbx_strand_id
1 'polypeptide(L)'
;MPQRESCYFCGAASTSDEHVPPRAVFPKPKDSPDGRDYRRQLIKVPACDAHNSATSKDDEYLLYVATMSLPANSLGTHHFLTKVRRAIEERPALIRSIVKSAQRVHVEDIETGSKFATYAFEVDGARLDAIFEKIARGIHFHETRTRWVGEVVTLVESEMSFEDLEVNHLRESVVKAADRLFSGVPLSGSNPDAFCYQRIAFPDRSLIRLHFYGAVRVVATLAN
;
A
#
# COMPACT_ATOMS: atom_id res chain seq x y z
N MET A 1 -35.18 -8.91 -6.09
CA MET A 1 -34.06 -8.10 -5.58
C MET A 1 -32.83 -8.54 -6.34
N PRO A 2 -31.99 -7.65 -6.87
CA PRO A 2 -30.73 -8.07 -7.49
C PRO A 2 -29.91 -8.85 -6.46
N GLN A 3 -29.44 -10.04 -6.84
CA GLN A 3 -28.54 -10.83 -6.00
C GLN A 3 -27.30 -9.97 -5.74
N ARG A 4 -26.99 -9.66 -4.48
CA ARG A 4 -25.74 -9.00 -4.13
C ARG A 4 -24.57 -9.91 -4.49
N GLU A 5 -23.54 -9.34 -5.09
CA GLU A 5 -22.30 -10.07 -5.39
C GLU A 5 -21.70 -10.64 -4.09
N SER A 6 -20.92 -11.70 -4.19
CA SER A 6 -20.22 -12.26 -3.03
C SER A 6 -18.98 -11.41 -2.70
N CYS A 7 -18.59 -11.43 -1.42
CA CYS A 7 -17.41 -10.74 -0.93
C CYS A 7 -16.16 -11.17 -1.72
N TYR A 8 -15.41 -10.19 -2.24
CA TYR A 8 -14.22 -10.42 -3.05
C TYR A 8 -13.13 -11.23 -2.32
N PHE A 9 -13.12 -11.19 -0.99
CA PHE A 9 -12.11 -11.84 -0.16
C PHE A 9 -12.51 -13.26 0.26
N CYS A 10 -13.65 -13.42 0.94
CA CYS A 10 -14.06 -14.70 1.53
C CYS A 10 -15.21 -15.41 0.80
N GLY A 11 -15.91 -14.75 -0.14
CA GLY A 11 -17.05 -15.32 -0.85
C GLY A 11 -18.37 -15.30 -0.08
N ALA A 12 -18.42 -14.82 1.17
CA ALA A 12 -19.68 -14.62 1.90
C ALA A 12 -20.54 -13.54 1.21
N ALA A 13 -21.83 -13.45 1.57
CA ALA A 13 -22.68 -12.40 1.05
C ALA A 13 -22.09 -11.00 1.36
N SER A 14 -21.99 -10.14 0.34
CA SER A 14 -21.52 -8.77 0.56
C SER A 14 -22.59 -7.92 1.22
N THR A 15 -22.17 -7.02 2.12
CA THR A 15 -23.02 -6.06 2.82
C THR A 15 -22.78 -4.62 2.34
N SER A 16 -21.60 -4.38 1.80
CA SER A 16 -21.11 -3.05 1.39
C SER A 16 -20.07 -3.13 0.29
N ASP A 17 -19.60 -1.96 -0.18
CA ASP A 17 -18.46 -1.84 -1.08
C ASP A 17 -17.22 -1.41 -0.29
N GLU A 18 -16.11 -2.11 -0.51
CA GLU A 18 -14.77 -1.76 -0.03
C GLU A 18 -14.04 -0.93 -1.07
N HIS A 19 -13.29 0.09 -0.64
CA HIS A 19 -12.37 0.83 -1.51
C HIS A 19 -10.98 0.17 -1.54
N VAL A 20 -10.46 -0.04 -2.74
CA VAL A 20 -9.15 -0.70 -2.94
C VAL A 20 -8.21 0.21 -3.73
N PRO A 21 -7.12 0.71 -3.12
CA PRO A 21 -6.82 0.64 -1.69
C PRO A 21 -7.79 1.46 -0.83
N PRO A 22 -7.68 1.40 0.50
CA PRO A 22 -8.55 2.12 1.41
C PRO A 22 -8.67 3.61 1.10
N ARG A 23 -9.88 4.14 1.22
CA ARG A 23 -10.17 5.55 0.95
C ARG A 23 -9.30 6.53 1.77
N ALA A 24 -8.78 6.07 2.90
CA ALA A 24 -7.89 6.86 3.76
C ALA A 24 -6.63 7.33 3.04
N VAL A 25 -6.09 6.52 2.11
CA VAL A 25 -4.90 6.81 1.30
C VAL A 25 -5.10 8.04 0.39
N PHE A 26 -6.31 8.37 0.01
CA PHE A 26 -6.59 9.46 -0.92
C PHE A 26 -6.95 10.76 -0.18
N PRO A 27 -6.21 11.87 -0.40
CA PRO A 27 -6.52 13.14 0.24
C PRO A 27 -7.88 13.71 -0.18
N LYS A 28 -8.52 14.42 0.75
CA LYS A 28 -9.65 15.31 0.45
C LYS A 28 -9.13 16.63 -0.12
N PRO A 29 -9.96 17.46 -0.77
CA PRO A 29 -9.53 18.76 -1.30
C PRO A 29 -8.77 19.63 -0.29
N LYS A 30 -9.22 19.67 0.96
CA LYS A 30 -8.57 20.44 2.04
C LYS A 30 -7.20 19.88 2.49
N ASP A 31 -6.87 18.65 2.13
CA ASP A 31 -5.67 17.94 2.50
C ASP A 31 -4.77 17.67 1.27
N SER A 32 -5.08 18.31 0.12
CA SER A 32 -4.28 18.22 -1.11
C SER A 32 -3.65 19.58 -1.43
N PRO A 33 -2.45 19.62 -2.02
CA PRO A 33 -1.73 20.88 -2.29
C PRO A 33 -2.39 21.73 -3.38
N ASP A 34 -3.15 21.11 -4.27
CA ASP A 34 -3.82 21.71 -5.43
C ASP A 34 -5.34 21.86 -5.25
N GLY A 35 -5.89 21.51 -4.09
CA GLY A 35 -7.32 21.52 -3.80
C GLY A 35 -8.13 20.45 -4.55
N ARG A 36 -7.47 19.53 -5.28
CA ARG A 36 -8.11 18.45 -6.04
C ARG A 36 -8.70 17.39 -5.10
N ASP A 37 -9.84 16.83 -5.47
CA ASP A 37 -10.43 15.67 -4.79
C ASP A 37 -9.86 14.37 -5.37
N TYR A 38 -8.88 13.78 -4.67
CA TYR A 38 -8.28 12.49 -5.03
C TYR A 38 -9.16 11.29 -4.70
N ARG A 39 -10.37 11.50 -4.15
CA ARG A 39 -11.33 10.43 -3.81
C ARG A 39 -12.33 10.12 -4.91
N ARG A 40 -12.13 10.67 -6.08
CA ARG A 40 -12.98 10.42 -7.24
C ARG A 40 -12.54 9.15 -7.98
N GLN A 41 -13.51 8.40 -8.50
CA GLN A 41 -13.28 7.20 -9.32
C GLN A 41 -12.39 6.14 -8.65
N LEU A 42 -12.51 5.97 -7.34
CA LEU A 42 -11.80 4.91 -6.62
C LEU A 42 -12.36 3.54 -6.99
N ILE A 43 -11.46 2.55 -7.04
CA ILE A 43 -11.83 1.14 -7.20
C ILE A 43 -12.70 0.73 -6.02
N LYS A 44 -13.80 0.02 -6.33
CA LYS A 44 -14.72 -0.55 -5.35
C LYS A 44 -14.93 -2.02 -5.66
N VAL A 45 -15.01 -2.82 -4.62
CA VAL A 45 -15.27 -4.24 -4.69
C VAL A 45 -16.30 -4.66 -3.63
N PRO A 46 -17.17 -5.65 -3.89
CA PRO A 46 -18.16 -6.10 -2.93
C PRO A 46 -17.49 -6.76 -1.72
N ALA A 47 -17.83 -6.34 -0.51
CA ALA A 47 -17.24 -6.82 0.73
C ALA A 47 -18.29 -7.12 1.81
N CYS A 48 -18.00 -8.08 2.68
CA CYS A 48 -18.74 -8.30 3.92
C CYS A 48 -18.16 -7.42 5.05
N ASP A 49 -18.86 -7.29 6.16
CA ASP A 49 -18.47 -6.42 7.28
C ASP A 49 -17.10 -6.78 7.86
N ALA A 50 -16.75 -8.07 7.90
CA ALA A 50 -15.42 -8.51 8.38
C ALA A 50 -14.26 -8.02 7.48
N HIS A 51 -14.53 -7.80 6.18
CA HIS A 51 -13.51 -7.38 5.22
C HIS A 51 -13.64 -5.91 4.79
N ASN A 52 -14.56 -5.15 5.39
CA ASN A 52 -14.69 -3.71 5.18
C ASN A 52 -14.63 -2.95 6.51
N SER A 53 -15.72 -2.89 7.27
CA SER A 53 -15.83 -2.01 8.43
C SER A 53 -14.91 -2.38 9.60
N ALA A 54 -14.54 -3.66 9.74
CA ALA A 54 -13.64 -4.12 10.80
C ALA A 54 -12.17 -3.68 10.61
N THR A 55 -11.77 -3.20 9.43
CA THR A 55 -10.36 -2.92 9.07
C THR A 55 -9.97 -1.43 9.11
N SER A 56 -10.81 -0.55 9.65
CA SER A 56 -10.56 0.91 9.63
C SER A 56 -9.27 1.36 10.32
N LYS A 57 -8.79 0.61 11.33
CA LYS A 57 -7.51 0.88 11.98
C LYS A 57 -6.32 0.53 11.09
N ASP A 58 -6.46 -0.44 10.22
CA ASP A 58 -5.45 -0.87 9.27
C ASP A 58 -5.36 0.13 8.12
N ASP A 59 -6.48 0.69 7.69
CA ASP A 59 -6.53 1.78 6.71
C ASP A 59 -5.75 3.01 7.17
N GLU A 60 -5.89 3.37 8.46
CA GLU A 60 -5.17 4.48 9.06
C GLU A 60 -3.67 4.17 9.21
N TYR A 61 -3.33 2.94 9.59
CA TYR A 61 -1.95 2.48 9.70
C TYR A 61 -1.23 2.53 8.34
N LEU A 62 -1.86 2.01 7.28
CA LEU A 62 -1.32 2.10 5.92
C LEU A 62 -1.06 3.55 5.51
N LEU A 63 -1.99 4.46 5.79
CA LEU A 63 -1.79 5.87 5.47
C LEU A 63 -0.55 6.44 6.17
N TYR A 64 -0.33 6.11 7.45
CA TYR A 64 0.85 6.59 8.18
C TYR A 64 2.13 6.04 7.58
N VAL A 65 2.22 4.74 7.37
CA VAL A 65 3.40 4.12 6.76
C VAL A 65 3.67 4.71 5.38
N ALA A 66 2.65 4.80 4.52
CA ALA A 66 2.82 5.26 3.15
C ALA A 66 3.26 6.74 3.05
N THR A 67 2.80 7.61 3.97
CA THR A 67 3.15 9.04 3.95
C THR A 67 4.43 9.38 4.74
N MET A 68 4.84 8.51 5.68
CA MET A 68 6.10 8.66 6.43
C MET A 68 7.29 8.04 5.71
N SER A 69 7.07 7.18 4.72
CA SER A 69 8.15 6.56 3.95
C SER A 69 8.81 7.55 3.00
N LEU A 70 10.12 7.43 2.81
CA LEU A 70 10.89 8.27 1.91
C LEU A 70 11.31 7.48 0.65
N PRO A 71 11.37 8.14 -0.51
CA PRO A 71 11.00 9.53 -0.81
C PRO A 71 9.53 9.67 -1.20
N ALA A 72 8.66 10.07 -0.27
CA ALA A 72 7.28 10.38 -0.64
C ALA A 72 7.23 11.60 -1.58
N ASN A 73 6.36 11.55 -2.59
CA ASN A 73 6.15 12.67 -3.49
C ASN A 73 5.49 13.87 -2.77
N SER A 74 5.35 14.99 -3.48
CA SER A 74 4.78 16.22 -2.90
C SER A 74 3.36 16.02 -2.34
N LEU A 75 2.54 15.16 -2.97
CA LEU A 75 1.20 14.83 -2.48
C LEU A 75 1.25 14.07 -1.16
N GLY A 76 2.10 13.04 -1.05
CA GLY A 76 2.28 12.26 0.19
C GLY A 76 2.80 13.11 1.33
N THR A 77 3.82 13.93 1.05
CA THR A 77 4.37 14.89 2.02
C THR A 77 3.30 15.87 2.50
N HIS A 78 2.51 16.45 1.60
CA HIS A 78 1.43 17.38 1.97
C HIS A 78 0.32 16.69 2.78
N HIS A 79 -0.06 15.47 2.40
CA HIS A 79 -1.06 14.69 3.12
C HIS A 79 -0.59 14.33 4.54
N PHE A 80 0.70 14.04 4.71
CA PHE A 80 1.32 13.89 6.03
C PHE A 80 1.20 15.18 6.85
N LEU A 81 1.68 16.31 6.32
CA LEU A 81 1.72 17.61 7.01
C LEU A 81 0.33 18.16 7.36
N THR A 82 -0.70 17.71 6.68
CA THR A 82 -2.08 18.17 6.90
C THR A 82 -2.89 17.15 7.72
N LYS A 83 -3.37 16.08 7.09
CA LYS A 83 -4.28 15.12 7.74
C LYS A 83 -3.58 14.27 8.81
N VAL A 84 -2.39 13.70 8.48
CA VAL A 84 -1.72 12.76 9.39
C VAL A 84 -1.24 13.50 10.62
N ARG A 85 -0.61 14.67 10.45
CA ARG A 85 -0.15 15.50 11.58
C ARG A 85 -1.30 15.86 12.52
N ARG A 86 -2.45 16.31 11.99
CA ARG A 86 -3.63 16.58 12.85
C ARG A 86 -4.10 15.34 13.60
N ALA A 87 -4.16 14.18 12.94
CA ALA A 87 -4.57 12.94 13.61
C ALA A 87 -3.59 12.53 14.71
N ILE A 88 -2.31 12.78 14.54
CA ILE A 88 -1.26 12.55 15.56
C ILE A 88 -1.41 13.52 16.73
N GLU A 89 -1.63 14.80 16.46
CA GLU A 89 -1.84 15.83 17.48
C GLU A 89 -3.09 15.52 18.33
N GLU A 90 -4.18 15.07 17.71
CA GLU A 90 -5.41 14.67 18.40
C GLU A 90 -5.28 13.34 19.18
N ARG A 91 -4.52 12.39 18.64
CA ARG A 91 -4.40 11.02 19.16
C ARG A 91 -2.95 10.50 19.09
N PRO A 92 -2.03 11.03 19.93
CA PRO A 92 -0.60 10.66 19.88
C PRO A 92 -0.32 9.16 20.06
N ALA A 93 -1.26 8.41 20.66
CA ALA A 93 -1.12 6.97 20.85
C ALA A 93 -1.03 6.17 19.54
N LEU A 94 -1.60 6.70 18.43
CA LEU A 94 -1.68 6.01 17.15
C LEU A 94 -0.33 5.70 16.52
N ILE A 95 0.64 6.61 16.70
CA ILE A 95 2.00 6.44 16.14
C ILE A 95 3.05 6.19 17.21
N ARG A 96 2.62 6.03 18.47
CA ARG A 96 3.58 5.91 19.59
C ARG A 96 4.56 4.75 19.41
N SER A 97 4.12 3.61 18.88
CA SER A 97 4.98 2.45 18.58
C SER A 97 6.01 2.81 17.52
N ILE A 98 5.57 3.41 16.41
CA ILE A 98 6.44 3.85 15.31
C ILE A 98 7.49 4.85 15.80
N VAL A 99 7.06 5.89 16.53
CA VAL A 99 7.98 6.93 17.03
C VAL A 99 8.95 6.38 18.08
N LYS A 100 8.54 5.43 18.92
CA LYS A 100 9.42 4.82 19.92
C LYS A 100 10.52 3.96 19.31
N SER A 101 10.29 3.35 18.15
CA SER A 101 11.29 2.57 17.42
C SER A 101 12.19 3.43 16.51
N ALA A 102 11.88 4.73 16.37
CA ALA A 102 12.59 5.60 15.45
C ALA A 102 14.07 5.76 15.84
N GLN A 103 14.95 5.39 14.91
CA GLN A 103 16.39 5.49 15.04
C GLN A 103 16.95 6.41 13.96
N ARG A 104 17.88 7.30 14.35
CA ARG A 104 18.57 8.14 13.38
C ARG A 104 19.54 7.30 12.56
N VAL A 105 19.38 7.34 11.25
CA VAL A 105 20.20 6.61 10.29
C VAL A 105 20.75 7.54 9.22
N HIS A 106 21.82 7.12 8.54
CA HIS A 106 22.33 7.77 7.34
C HIS A 106 22.02 6.89 6.15
N VAL A 107 21.37 7.45 5.17
CA VAL A 107 21.01 6.77 3.92
C VAL A 107 21.87 7.33 2.81
N GLU A 108 22.37 6.45 1.96
CA GLU A 108 23.07 6.80 0.72
C GLU A 108 22.16 6.46 -0.45
N ASP A 109 21.87 7.44 -1.28
CA ASP A 109 21.21 7.24 -2.55
C ASP A 109 22.23 6.61 -3.52
N ILE A 110 21.95 5.39 -3.95
CA ILE A 110 22.88 4.59 -4.77
C ILE A 110 23.07 5.20 -6.18
N GLU A 111 22.07 5.89 -6.69
CA GLU A 111 22.13 6.48 -8.04
C GLU A 111 22.93 7.78 -8.04
N THR A 112 22.76 8.60 -7.02
CA THR A 112 23.39 9.94 -6.94
C THR A 112 24.60 10.00 -6.03
N GLY A 113 24.82 8.99 -5.17
CA GLY A 113 25.83 8.98 -4.11
C GLY A 113 25.54 9.99 -2.98
N SER A 114 24.39 10.63 -2.99
CA SER A 114 24.02 11.63 -1.98
C SER A 114 23.75 10.98 -0.64
N LYS A 115 24.34 11.54 0.43
CA LYS A 115 24.16 11.05 1.81
C LYS A 115 23.32 12.03 2.60
N PHE A 116 22.30 11.53 3.29
CA PHE A 116 21.48 12.37 4.17
C PHE A 116 21.09 11.61 5.45
N ALA A 117 20.91 12.35 6.52
CA ALA A 117 20.40 11.79 7.76
C ALA A 117 18.87 11.75 7.74
N THR A 118 18.30 10.63 8.18
CA THR A 118 16.86 10.45 8.31
C THR A 118 16.56 9.58 9.53
N TYR A 119 15.31 9.14 9.67
CA TYR A 119 14.89 8.23 10.72
C TYR A 119 14.35 6.95 10.08
N ALA A 120 14.84 5.81 10.56
CA ALA A 120 14.23 4.51 10.32
C ALA A 120 13.33 4.18 11.51
N PHE A 121 12.24 3.47 11.27
CA PHE A 121 11.31 3.02 12.29
C PHE A 121 10.81 1.61 11.97
N GLU A 122 10.50 0.88 13.02
CA GLU A 122 9.93 -0.46 12.88
C GLU A 122 8.46 -0.37 12.45
N VAL A 123 8.08 -1.27 11.57
CA VAL A 123 6.71 -1.45 11.12
C VAL A 123 6.21 -2.84 11.55
N ASP A 124 4.91 -2.96 11.77
CA ASP A 124 4.27 -4.25 11.96
C ASP A 124 4.13 -4.95 10.60
N GLY A 125 5.13 -5.78 10.26
CA GLY A 125 5.22 -6.46 8.97
C GLY A 125 4.01 -7.36 8.72
N ALA A 126 3.62 -8.18 9.70
CA ALA A 126 2.47 -9.07 9.56
C ALA A 126 1.16 -8.30 9.28
N ARG A 127 1.00 -7.14 9.89
CA ARG A 127 -0.13 -6.25 9.66
C ARG A 127 -0.09 -5.65 8.26
N LEU A 128 1.08 -5.23 7.78
CA LEU A 128 1.24 -4.72 6.42
C LEU A 128 0.97 -5.80 5.38
N ASP A 129 1.46 -7.03 5.60
CA ASP A 129 1.21 -8.17 4.72
C ASP A 129 -0.30 -8.42 4.58
N ALA A 130 -1.04 -8.45 5.68
CA ALA A 130 -2.50 -8.61 5.64
C ALA A 130 -3.22 -7.47 4.89
N ILE A 131 -2.75 -6.23 5.04
CA ILE A 131 -3.28 -5.07 4.32
C ILE A 131 -2.99 -5.19 2.82
N PHE A 132 -1.76 -5.53 2.43
CA PHE A 132 -1.38 -5.63 1.02
C PHE A 132 -1.99 -6.86 0.34
N GLU A 133 -2.12 -7.98 1.05
CA GLU A 133 -2.91 -9.14 0.57
C GLU A 133 -4.34 -8.72 0.24
N LYS A 134 -5.01 -8.01 1.15
CA LYS A 134 -6.37 -7.51 0.95
C LYS A 134 -6.47 -6.62 -0.29
N ILE A 135 -5.51 -5.71 -0.48
CA ILE A 135 -5.46 -4.83 -1.64
C ILE A 135 -5.22 -5.63 -2.93
N ALA A 136 -4.27 -6.57 -2.93
CA ALA A 136 -3.95 -7.38 -4.10
C ALA A 136 -5.15 -8.25 -4.55
N ARG A 137 -5.85 -8.90 -3.61
CA ARG A 137 -7.09 -9.65 -3.88
C ARG A 137 -8.18 -8.73 -4.44
N GLY A 138 -8.31 -7.51 -3.92
CA GLY A 138 -9.28 -6.53 -4.38
C GLY A 138 -8.97 -6.03 -5.80
N ILE A 139 -7.70 -5.76 -6.12
CA ILE A 139 -7.26 -5.42 -7.49
C ILE A 139 -7.53 -6.60 -8.44
N HIS A 140 -7.18 -7.82 -8.04
CA HIS A 140 -7.47 -9.01 -8.85
C HIS A 140 -8.97 -9.11 -9.16
N PHE A 141 -9.83 -8.97 -8.15
CA PHE A 141 -11.28 -9.01 -8.33
C PHE A 141 -11.78 -7.88 -9.23
N HIS A 142 -11.25 -6.66 -9.07
CA HIS A 142 -11.61 -5.53 -9.92
C HIS A 142 -11.34 -5.82 -11.41
N GLU A 143 -10.17 -6.39 -11.70
CA GLU A 143 -9.71 -6.68 -13.05
C GLU A 143 -10.40 -7.89 -13.70
N THR A 144 -10.73 -8.92 -12.90
CA THR A 144 -11.17 -10.21 -13.43
C THR A 144 -12.63 -10.55 -13.12
N ARG A 145 -13.23 -9.85 -12.17
CA ARG A 145 -14.54 -10.16 -11.57
C ARG A 145 -14.61 -11.56 -10.94
N THR A 146 -13.44 -12.13 -10.63
CA THR A 146 -13.33 -13.44 -9.96
C THR A 146 -12.57 -13.29 -8.65
N ARG A 147 -13.00 -14.06 -7.65
CA ARG A 147 -12.32 -14.10 -6.34
C ARG A 147 -11.05 -14.95 -6.44
N TRP A 148 -9.95 -14.43 -5.95
CA TRP A 148 -8.73 -15.23 -5.78
C TRP A 148 -8.85 -16.10 -4.53
N VAL A 149 -8.58 -17.41 -4.64
CA VAL A 149 -8.70 -18.37 -3.53
C VAL A 149 -7.33 -18.85 -3.03
N GLY A 150 -6.30 -18.82 -3.90
CA GLY A 150 -4.95 -19.26 -3.57
C GLY A 150 -4.22 -18.35 -2.57
N GLU A 151 -2.96 -18.65 -2.35
CA GLU A 151 -2.07 -17.90 -1.47
C GLU A 151 -1.73 -16.51 -2.09
N VAL A 152 -1.44 -15.55 -1.22
CA VAL A 152 -0.89 -14.24 -1.61
C VAL A 152 0.33 -13.97 -0.75
N VAL A 153 1.47 -13.81 -1.40
CA VAL A 153 2.73 -13.43 -0.75
C VAL A 153 3.05 -12.01 -1.13
N THR A 154 3.41 -11.19 -0.15
CA THR A 154 3.77 -9.78 -0.37
C THR A 154 5.21 -9.50 -0.02
N LEU A 155 5.83 -8.57 -0.74
CA LEU A 155 7.17 -8.06 -0.48
C LEU A 155 7.13 -6.54 -0.55
N VAL A 156 7.39 -5.87 0.56
CA VAL A 156 7.59 -4.42 0.61
C VAL A 156 9.03 -4.13 0.15
N GLU A 157 9.18 -3.44 -0.99
CA GLU A 157 10.48 -3.25 -1.63
C GLU A 157 11.44 -2.36 -0.82
N SER A 158 10.89 -1.39 -0.08
CA SER A 158 11.66 -0.43 0.75
C SER A 158 11.95 -0.89 2.17
N GLU A 159 11.47 -2.08 2.56
CA GLU A 159 11.76 -2.62 3.89
C GLU A 159 13.21 -3.11 3.97
N MET A 160 13.88 -2.83 5.07
CA MET A 160 15.28 -3.23 5.31
C MET A 160 15.42 -3.87 6.68
N SER A 161 16.25 -4.90 6.78
CA SER A 161 16.71 -5.44 8.05
C SER A 161 17.99 -4.72 8.49
N PHE A 162 18.07 -4.29 9.74
CA PHE A 162 19.32 -3.77 10.33
C PHE A 162 20.18 -4.88 10.96
N GLU A 163 19.60 -6.06 11.18
CA GLU A 163 20.26 -7.20 11.83
C GLU A 163 20.80 -8.20 10.81
N ASP A 164 20.18 -8.31 9.64
CA ASP A 164 20.50 -9.32 8.64
C ASP A 164 20.73 -8.68 7.25
N LEU A 165 21.99 -8.53 6.90
CA LEU A 165 22.39 -7.97 5.61
C LEU A 165 22.15 -8.94 4.44
N GLU A 166 22.16 -10.27 4.69
CA GLU A 166 21.90 -11.26 3.62
C GLU A 166 20.45 -11.17 3.15
N VAL A 167 19.51 -10.95 4.09
CA VAL A 167 18.11 -10.70 3.76
C VAL A 167 17.97 -9.46 2.89
N ASN A 168 18.73 -8.38 3.15
CA ASN A 168 18.69 -7.18 2.33
C ASN A 168 19.22 -7.44 0.91
N HIS A 169 20.30 -8.21 0.75
CA HIS A 169 20.82 -8.58 -0.57
C HIS A 169 19.85 -9.45 -1.37
N LEU A 170 19.18 -10.40 -0.69
CA LEU A 170 18.15 -11.21 -1.33
C LEU A 170 16.98 -10.32 -1.78
N ARG A 171 16.50 -9.43 -0.91
CA ARG A 171 15.45 -8.47 -1.22
C ARG A 171 15.80 -7.59 -2.41
N GLU A 172 17.01 -7.03 -2.43
CA GLU A 172 17.50 -6.22 -3.57
C GLU A 172 17.47 -7.01 -4.88
N SER A 173 17.85 -8.29 -4.84
CA SER A 173 17.81 -9.17 -6.01
C SER A 173 16.38 -9.38 -6.51
N VAL A 174 15.42 -9.57 -5.59
CA VAL A 174 13.99 -9.70 -5.92
C VAL A 174 13.44 -8.39 -6.48
N VAL A 175 13.81 -7.23 -5.91
CA VAL A 175 13.40 -5.91 -6.40
C VAL A 175 13.92 -5.69 -7.84
N LYS A 176 15.19 -5.99 -8.11
CA LYS A 176 15.77 -5.90 -9.47
C LYS A 176 15.06 -6.83 -10.47
N ALA A 177 14.66 -8.01 -10.02
CA ALA A 177 13.87 -8.92 -10.87
C ALA A 177 12.48 -8.36 -11.14
N ALA A 178 11.82 -7.79 -10.13
CA ALA A 178 10.52 -7.13 -10.26
C ALA A 178 10.61 -5.94 -11.22
N ASP A 179 11.63 -5.09 -11.11
CA ASP A 179 11.85 -3.94 -12.02
C ASP A 179 11.92 -4.40 -13.48
N ARG A 180 12.62 -5.51 -13.77
CA ARG A 180 12.68 -6.08 -15.12
C ARG A 180 11.33 -6.64 -15.58
N LEU A 181 10.63 -7.36 -14.72
CA LEU A 181 9.34 -7.98 -15.05
C LEU A 181 8.26 -6.93 -15.32
N PHE A 182 8.23 -5.87 -14.53
CA PHE A 182 7.23 -4.80 -14.66
C PHE A 182 7.65 -3.70 -15.65
N SER A 183 8.86 -3.78 -16.23
CA SER A 183 9.32 -2.85 -17.26
C SER A 183 8.38 -2.87 -18.46
N GLY A 184 7.85 -1.70 -18.83
CA GLY A 184 6.89 -1.57 -19.94
C GLY A 184 5.45 -1.98 -19.63
N VAL A 185 5.16 -2.52 -18.44
CA VAL A 185 3.78 -2.76 -18.01
C VAL A 185 3.13 -1.42 -17.66
N PRO A 186 1.97 -1.06 -18.24
CA PRO A 186 1.34 0.23 -17.98
C PRO A 186 0.86 0.34 -16.52
N LEU A 187 0.97 1.57 -15.99
CA LEU A 187 0.38 1.92 -14.69
C LEU A 187 -1.13 2.08 -14.83
N SER A 188 -1.87 1.49 -13.92
CA SER A 188 -3.34 1.59 -13.78
C SER A 188 -3.69 2.34 -12.51
N GLY A 189 -4.83 3.05 -12.50
CA GLY A 189 -5.34 3.82 -11.37
C GLY A 189 -5.69 5.26 -11.75
N SER A 190 -6.76 5.78 -11.16
CA SER A 190 -7.28 7.12 -11.50
C SER A 190 -6.51 8.26 -10.83
N ASN A 191 -5.68 7.97 -9.82
CA ASN A 191 -4.96 8.96 -9.02
C ASN A 191 -3.51 8.50 -8.79
N PRO A 192 -2.66 8.45 -9.84
CA PRO A 192 -1.33 7.83 -9.79
C PRO A 192 -0.38 8.49 -8.79
N ASP A 193 -0.55 9.77 -8.47
CA ASP A 193 0.26 10.45 -7.45
C ASP A 193 -0.01 9.92 -6.03
N ALA A 194 -1.23 9.41 -5.76
CA ALA A 194 -1.58 8.81 -4.49
C ALA A 194 -1.41 7.29 -4.52
N PHE A 195 -1.93 6.67 -5.58
CA PHE A 195 -1.89 5.22 -5.77
C PHE A 195 -2.02 4.85 -7.24
N CYS A 196 -1.17 3.94 -7.68
CA CYS A 196 -1.30 3.21 -8.94
C CYS A 196 -0.76 1.79 -8.77
N TYR A 197 -1.01 0.93 -9.76
CA TYR A 197 -0.54 -0.44 -9.77
C TYR A 197 -0.20 -0.91 -11.18
N GLN A 198 0.58 -1.96 -11.26
CA GLN A 198 0.85 -2.73 -12.48
C GLN A 198 0.41 -4.16 -12.25
N ARG A 199 -0.08 -4.84 -13.27
CA ARG A 199 -0.50 -6.24 -13.17
C ARG A 199 -0.01 -7.05 -14.36
N ILE A 200 0.55 -8.23 -14.06
CA ILE A 200 0.89 -9.26 -15.03
C ILE A 200 0.08 -10.51 -14.70
N ALA A 201 -0.69 -10.99 -15.66
CA ALA A 201 -1.52 -12.18 -15.50
C ALA A 201 -0.89 -13.38 -16.21
N PHE A 202 -0.81 -14.50 -15.50
CA PHE A 202 -0.44 -15.81 -16.02
C PHE A 202 -1.61 -16.78 -15.84
N PRO A 203 -1.62 -17.95 -16.47
CA PRO A 203 -2.72 -18.91 -16.33
C PRO A 203 -2.96 -19.39 -14.88
N ASP A 204 -1.92 -19.52 -14.08
CA ASP A 204 -1.93 -20.08 -12.73
C ASP A 204 -1.57 -19.09 -11.63
N ARG A 205 -1.18 -17.87 -11.99
CA ARG A 205 -0.74 -16.84 -11.06
C ARG A 205 -0.97 -15.44 -11.55
N SER A 206 -0.91 -14.47 -10.65
CA SER A 206 -0.91 -13.05 -11.00
C SER A 206 0.13 -12.31 -10.17
N LEU A 207 0.88 -11.42 -10.80
CA LEU A 207 1.80 -10.51 -10.13
C LEU A 207 1.20 -9.11 -10.15
N ILE A 208 1.17 -8.47 -9.00
CA ILE A 208 0.67 -7.10 -8.87
C ILE A 208 1.73 -6.28 -8.15
N ARG A 209 2.13 -5.17 -8.74
CA ARG A 209 3.01 -4.20 -8.09
C ARG A 209 2.20 -2.97 -7.72
N LEU A 210 2.14 -2.68 -6.42
CA LEU A 210 1.41 -1.55 -5.85
C LEU A 210 2.38 -0.40 -5.62
N HIS A 211 1.93 0.83 -5.88
CA HIS A 211 2.72 2.04 -5.70
C HIS A 211 1.92 3.06 -4.88
N PHE A 212 2.46 3.53 -3.76
CA PHE A 212 1.85 4.54 -2.90
C PHE A 212 2.74 5.76 -2.80
N TYR A 213 2.27 6.93 -3.19
CA TYR A 213 2.94 8.23 -3.10
C TYR A 213 4.35 8.26 -3.69
N GLY A 214 4.67 7.35 -4.62
CA GLY A 214 6.01 7.19 -5.17
C GLY A 214 7.06 6.61 -4.20
N ALA A 215 6.72 6.40 -2.93
CA ALA A 215 7.63 5.94 -1.89
C ALA A 215 7.52 4.45 -1.58
N VAL A 216 6.31 3.97 -1.28
CA VAL A 216 6.09 2.57 -0.93
C VAL A 216 5.72 1.78 -2.17
N ARG A 217 6.56 0.80 -2.50
CA ARG A 217 6.31 -0.18 -3.56
C ARG A 217 6.20 -1.56 -2.95
N VAL A 218 5.23 -2.34 -3.42
CA VAL A 218 4.97 -3.69 -2.92
C VAL A 218 4.71 -4.61 -4.09
N VAL A 219 5.41 -5.73 -4.14
CA VAL A 219 5.11 -6.82 -5.06
C VAL A 219 4.23 -7.84 -4.35
N ALA A 220 3.06 -8.11 -4.89
CA ALA A 220 2.17 -9.16 -4.46
C ALA A 220 2.14 -10.28 -5.50
N THR A 221 2.45 -11.49 -5.08
CA THR A 221 2.35 -12.72 -5.87
C THR A 221 1.14 -13.50 -5.44
N LEU A 222 0.18 -13.66 -6.34
CA LEU A 222 -1.00 -14.47 -6.17
C LEU A 222 -0.71 -15.82 -6.85
N ALA A 223 -0.65 -16.91 -6.09
CA ALA A 223 -0.35 -18.26 -6.57
C ALA A 223 -1.42 -19.28 -6.09
N ASN A 224 -1.70 -20.31 -6.90
CA ASN A 224 -2.57 -21.43 -6.53
C ASN A 224 -1.78 -22.55 -5.88
#